data_c02720ab56998914a87f3ef6f16f8508
#
_entry.id   c02720ab56998914a87f3ef6f16f8508
#
_cell.length_a   1.000
_cell.length_b   1.000
_cell.length_c   1.000
_cell.angle_alpha   90.00
_cell.angle_beta   90.00
_cell.angle_gamma   90.00
#
_symmetry.space_group_name_H-M   'P 1'
#
loop_
_entity.id
_entity.type
_entity.pdbx_description
1 polymer ?
#
loop_
_entity_poly.entity_id
_entity_poly.type
_entity_poly.pdbx_seq_one_letter_code
_entity_poly.pdbx_strand_id
1 'polypeptide(L)'
;MFRQYPAVLKSEMTIDTDDIWDAGDMGCGDLVLRLRMKLRAMPGKTLKVIATDPGAPADLPSFCRMTGDTLLHVDSQSHTYWIKARG
;
A
#
# COMPACT_ATOMS: atom_id res chain seq x y z
N MET A 1 -1.03 -31.30 2.07
CA MET A 1 -1.22 -30.71 2.23
C MET A 1 -1.09 -29.89 2.46
N PHE A 2 -1.04 -29.91 2.26
CA PHE A 2 -1.11 -29.03 2.40
C PHE A 2 -0.82 -28.22 2.33
N ARG A 3 -0.73 -28.23 1.89
CA ARG A 3 -0.59 -27.39 1.79
C ARG A 3 -0.02 -26.59 2.04
N GLN A 4 0.25 -26.56 1.98
CA GLN A 4 0.58 -25.69 2.27
C GLN A 4 1.18 -24.98 2.36
N TYR A 5 1.45 -25.13 1.96
CA TYR A 5 1.79 -24.23 2.12
C TYR A 5 2.50 -23.51 2.47
N PRO A 6 2.82 -23.74 2.34
CA PRO A 6 3.22 -22.96 2.79
C PRO A 6 3.91 -22.12 3.04
N ALA A 7 4.10 -22.20 2.76
CA ALA A 7 4.31 -21.37 3.02
C ALA A 7 4.64 -20.50 3.20
N VAL A 8 4.65 -20.50 2.83
CA VAL A 8 4.52 -19.69 3.06
C VAL A 8 4.77 -18.96 3.44
N LEU A 9 4.78 -19.17 3.17
CA LEU A 9 4.69 -18.54 3.64
C LEU A 9 5.03 -17.79 4.01
N LYS A 10 5.12 -17.56 3.82
CA LYS A 10 5.12 -16.83 4.06
C LYS A 10 5.06 -15.85 4.83
N SER A 11 4.76 -15.85 4.85
CA SER A 11 4.71 -15.12 5.99
C SER A 11 4.39 -13.64 5.91
N GLU A 12 5.13 -12.90 5.33
CA GLU A 12 4.82 -11.51 5.10
C GLU A 12 3.50 -11.38 4.36
N MET A 13 3.10 -12.43 3.77
CA MET A 13 1.87 -12.45 3.00
C MET A 13 0.63 -12.50 3.88
N THR A 14 0.80 -12.23 5.15
CA THR A 14 -0.33 -12.25 6.07
C THR A 14 -1.14 -10.96 6.10
N ILE A 15 -0.73 -9.94 5.36
CA ILE A 15 -1.49 -8.69 5.33
C ILE A 15 -2.68 -8.86 4.38
N ASP A 16 -3.87 -8.75 4.94
CA ASP A 16 -5.09 -8.82 4.15
C ASP A 16 -5.19 -7.59 3.28
N THR A 17 -5.43 -7.81 2.00
CA THR A 17 -5.50 -6.73 1.03
C THR A 17 -6.87 -6.75 0.35
N ASP A 18 -7.54 -5.62 0.38
CA ASP A 18 -8.87 -5.51 -0.21
C ASP A 18 -8.80 -5.09 -1.68
N ASP A 19 -7.76 -4.36 -2.06
CA ASP A 19 -7.58 -3.93 -3.44
C ASP A 19 -6.11 -3.71 -3.71
N ILE A 20 -5.73 -3.74 -4.98
CA ILE A 20 -4.34 -3.57 -5.42
C ILE A 20 -4.31 -2.49 -6.50
N TRP A 21 -3.38 -1.56 -6.37
CA TRP A 21 -3.20 -0.50 -7.35
C TRP A 21 -1.74 -0.38 -7.74
N ASP A 22 -1.44 -0.64 -9.00
CA ASP A 22 -0.11 -0.46 -9.55
C ASP A 22 -0.03 0.94 -10.14
N ALA A 23 0.56 1.86 -9.40
CA ALA A 23 0.72 3.24 -9.82
C ALA A 23 1.91 3.40 -10.77
N GLY A 24 2.75 2.38 -10.89
CA GLY A 24 3.91 2.45 -11.75
C GLY A 24 4.85 3.56 -11.35
N ASP A 25 5.34 4.31 -12.33
CA ASP A 25 6.26 5.41 -12.10
C ASP A 25 5.56 6.76 -11.96
N MET A 26 4.28 6.76 -11.63
CA MET A 26 3.51 7.98 -11.46
C MET A 26 4.22 8.93 -10.49
N GLY A 27 4.37 10.19 -10.90
CA GLY A 27 5.03 11.19 -10.08
C GLY A 27 4.26 11.51 -8.81
N CYS A 28 4.98 12.01 -7.81
CA CYS A 28 4.45 12.19 -6.47
C CYS A 28 3.15 13.00 -6.41
N GLY A 29 3.04 14.08 -7.17
CA GLY A 29 1.84 14.90 -7.17
C GLY A 29 0.60 14.13 -7.57
N ASP A 30 0.67 13.41 -8.69
CA ASP A 30 -0.44 12.59 -9.18
C ASP A 30 -0.67 11.39 -8.27
N LEU A 31 0.42 10.78 -7.82
CA LEU A 31 0.35 9.62 -6.96
C LEU A 31 -0.45 9.89 -5.70
N VAL A 32 -0.12 10.96 -4.99
CA VAL A 32 -0.78 11.29 -3.73
C VAL A 32 -2.24 11.64 -3.95
N LEU A 33 -2.52 12.38 -5.01
CA LEU A 33 -3.88 12.79 -5.31
C LEU A 33 -4.78 11.58 -5.59
N ARG A 34 -4.31 10.68 -6.46
CA ARG A 34 -5.08 9.50 -6.80
C ARG A 34 -5.20 8.53 -5.64
N LEU A 35 -4.13 8.40 -4.87
CA LEU A 35 -4.15 7.56 -3.68
C LEU A 35 -5.20 8.04 -2.69
N ARG A 36 -5.26 9.33 -2.48
CA ARG A 36 -6.25 9.93 -1.57
C ARG A 36 -7.68 9.59 -2.01
N MET A 37 -7.92 9.71 -3.31
CA MET A 37 -9.25 9.39 -3.85
C MET A 37 -9.60 7.93 -3.65
N LYS A 38 -8.64 7.04 -3.91
CA LYS A 38 -8.86 5.61 -3.76
C LYS A 38 -9.14 5.22 -2.31
N LEU A 39 -8.35 5.75 -1.38
CA LEU A 39 -8.52 5.42 0.03
C LEU A 39 -9.84 5.96 0.58
N ARG A 40 -10.28 7.12 0.11
CA ARG A 40 -11.56 7.66 0.54
C ARG A 40 -12.75 6.83 0.06
N ALA A 41 -12.57 6.10 -1.01
CA ALA A 41 -13.62 5.23 -1.54
C ALA A 41 -13.66 3.87 -0.85
N MET A 42 -12.70 3.59 0.04
CA MET A 42 -12.60 2.29 0.69
C MET A 42 -12.30 2.42 2.20
N PRO A 43 -13.13 3.14 2.95
CA PRO A 43 -12.85 3.38 4.37
C PRO A 43 -12.68 2.09 5.16
N GLY A 44 -11.64 2.05 5.99
CA GLY A 44 -11.34 0.89 6.83
C GLY A 44 -10.69 -0.27 6.11
N LYS A 45 -10.53 -0.18 4.79
CA LYS A 45 -9.98 -1.28 3.99
C LYS A 45 -8.52 -1.03 3.66
N THR A 46 -7.83 -2.08 3.22
CA THR A 46 -6.40 -2.03 2.94
C THR A 46 -6.13 -2.07 1.45
N LEU A 47 -5.34 -1.10 1.00
CA LEU A 47 -4.91 -0.98 -0.39
C LEU A 47 -3.43 -1.35 -0.48
N LYS A 48 -3.10 -2.23 -1.41
CA LYS A 48 -1.72 -2.55 -1.75
C LYS A 48 -1.33 -1.66 -2.92
N VAL A 49 -0.34 -0.81 -2.70
CA VAL A 49 0.11 0.17 -3.71
C VAL A 49 1.49 -0.20 -4.19
N ILE A 50 1.67 -0.26 -5.50
CA ILE A 50 2.99 -0.46 -6.11
C ILE A 50 3.38 0.88 -6.73
N ALA A 51 4.47 1.49 -6.25
CA ALA A 51 4.90 2.80 -6.68
C ALA A 51 6.40 2.84 -6.82
N THR A 52 6.90 3.07 -8.03
CA THR A 52 8.33 3.06 -8.31
C THR A 52 8.95 4.44 -8.34
N ASP A 53 8.17 5.49 -8.15
CA ASP A 53 8.72 6.85 -8.10
C ASP A 53 9.73 6.97 -6.96
N PRO A 54 10.92 7.55 -7.22
CA PRO A 54 11.96 7.67 -6.18
C PRO A 54 11.52 8.44 -4.94
N GLY A 55 10.51 9.31 -5.05
CA GLY A 55 9.99 10.06 -3.92
C GLY A 55 9.02 9.30 -3.04
N ALA A 56 8.49 8.17 -3.52
CA ALA A 56 7.45 7.44 -2.81
C ALA A 56 7.87 7.00 -1.39
N PRO A 57 9.10 6.49 -1.18
CA PRO A 57 9.47 6.05 0.18
C PRO A 57 9.40 7.15 1.23
N ALA A 58 9.60 8.40 0.85
CA ALA A 58 9.50 9.51 1.78
C ALA A 58 8.07 10.07 1.81
N ASP A 59 7.40 10.11 0.66
CA ASP A 59 6.14 10.81 0.55
C ASP A 59 4.95 10.01 1.06
N LEU A 60 4.96 8.69 0.89
CA LEU A 60 3.81 7.89 1.33
C LEU A 60 3.68 7.84 2.86
N PRO A 61 4.77 7.69 3.63
CA PRO A 61 4.63 7.80 5.08
C PRO A 61 4.12 9.16 5.52
N SER A 62 4.60 10.24 4.89
CA SER A 62 4.13 11.59 5.20
C SER A 62 2.65 11.74 4.88
N PHE A 63 2.25 11.22 3.73
CA PHE A 63 0.85 11.25 3.31
C PHE A 63 -0.03 10.58 4.36
N CYS A 64 0.35 9.40 4.81
CA CYS A 64 -0.44 8.67 5.80
C CYS A 64 -0.55 9.43 7.11
N ARG A 65 0.54 10.06 7.55
CA ARG A 65 0.51 10.87 8.77
C ARG A 65 -0.45 12.04 8.64
N MET A 66 -0.48 12.67 7.46
CA MET A 66 -1.32 13.83 7.23
C MET A 66 -2.80 13.48 7.11
N THR A 67 -3.11 12.35 6.52
CA THR A 67 -4.49 11.97 6.23
C THR A 67 -5.13 11.13 7.32
N GLY A 68 -4.33 10.57 8.22
CA GLY A 68 -4.85 9.64 9.23
C GLY A 68 -4.96 8.21 8.74
N ASP A 69 -4.54 7.95 7.52
CA ASP A 69 -4.43 6.58 7.02
C ASP A 69 -3.23 5.90 7.66
N THR A 70 -3.21 4.58 7.68
CA THR A 70 -2.15 3.82 8.35
C THR A 70 -1.29 3.08 7.35
N LEU A 71 0.00 3.36 7.37
CA LEU A 71 0.96 2.60 6.56
C LEU A 71 1.30 1.33 7.34
N LEU A 72 0.78 0.20 6.88
CA LEU A 72 0.94 -1.07 7.58
C LEU A 72 2.30 -1.70 7.36
N HIS A 73 2.81 -1.61 6.13
CA HIS A 73 4.05 -2.27 5.78
C HIS A 73 4.61 -1.69 4.49
N VAL A 74 5.92 -1.78 4.33
CA VAL A 74 6.62 -1.39 3.11
C VAL A 74 7.59 -2.49 2.72
N ASP A 75 7.55 -2.90 1.46
CA ASP A 75 8.56 -3.77 0.89
C ASP A 75 9.32 -2.97 -0.16
N SER A 76 10.52 -2.50 0.19
CA SER A 76 11.28 -1.63 -0.69
C SER A 76 11.80 -2.35 -1.93
N GLN A 77 12.00 -3.65 -1.88
CA GLN A 77 12.48 -4.39 -3.03
C GLN A 77 11.43 -4.47 -4.13
N SER A 78 10.18 -4.61 -3.76
CA SER A 78 9.08 -4.68 -4.73
C SER A 78 8.35 -3.35 -4.89
N HIS A 79 8.83 -2.29 -4.26
CA HIS A 79 8.21 -0.96 -4.29
C HIS A 79 6.75 -1.00 -3.88
N THR A 80 6.45 -1.81 -2.86
CA THR A 80 5.07 -2.08 -2.46
C THR A 80 4.78 -1.50 -1.09
N TYR A 81 3.59 -0.91 -0.95
CA TYR A 81 3.13 -0.26 0.26
C TYR A 81 1.74 -0.77 0.60
N TRP A 82 1.52 -1.16 1.85
CA TRP A 82 0.20 -1.57 2.31
C TRP A 82 -0.35 -0.48 3.20
N ILE A 83 -1.44 0.13 2.76
CA ILE A 83 -2.02 1.28 3.44
C ILE A 83 -3.47 0.97 3.80
N LYS A 84 -3.79 1.11 5.09
CA LYS A 84 -5.16 0.94 5.55
C LYS A 84 -5.83 2.30 5.60
N ALA A 85 -6.93 2.44 4.89
CA ALA A 85 -7.71 3.66 4.87
C ALA A 85 -8.34 3.89 6.24
N ARG A 86 -8.32 5.14 6.70
CA ARG A 86 -9.02 5.47 7.93
C ARG A 86 -10.51 5.23 7.73
N GLY A 87 -11.17 4.85 8.75
CA GLY A 87 -12.58 4.53 8.59
C GLY A 87 -13.41 5.04 9.69
#